data_f975430c0e8420de3cfa084277b6bb73
#
_entry.id   f975430c0e8420de3cfa084277b6bb73
#
_cell.length_a   1.000
_cell.length_b   1.000
_cell.length_c   1.000
_cell.angle_alpha   90.00
_cell.angle_beta   90.00
_cell.angle_gamma   90.00
#
_symmetry.space_group_name_H-M   'P 1'
#
loop_
_entity.id
_entity.type
_entity.pdbx_description
1 polymer ?
#
loop_
_entity_poly.entity_id
_entity_poly.type
_entity_poly.pdbx_seq_one_letter_code
_entity_poly.pdbx_strand_id
1 'polypeptide(L)'
;VLMYLESEEDNSINLTEMQKEAVVQSILNGVTVITGGPGTGKTTIILSIIKIFEAMNKKVLLCAPTGRAAKRITESTGREAKTIHRLLEYAYGENDSNLVFNRNENSPLDCHAIIVDEMSMVDILLMNNLLKALKRGTKLIMVGDVDQLPSVGAGNILSDIIKSNTIRTIR
;
A
#
# COMPACT_ATOMS: atom_id res chain seq x y z
N VAL A 1 -11.61 -14.72 -6.98
CA VAL A 1 -10.19 -14.57 -6.60
C VAL A 1 -9.44 -15.88 -6.80
N LEU A 2 -9.85 -16.99 -6.16
CA LEU A 2 -9.16 -18.27 -6.29
C LEU A 2 -9.11 -18.78 -7.74
N MET A 3 -10.23 -18.75 -8.46
CA MET A 3 -10.27 -19.09 -9.89
C MET A 3 -9.34 -18.22 -10.76
N TYR A 4 -9.17 -16.96 -10.40
CA TYR A 4 -8.24 -16.06 -11.11
C TYR A 4 -6.78 -16.44 -10.81
N LEU A 5 -6.46 -16.77 -9.56
CA LEU A 5 -5.12 -17.19 -9.17
C LEU A 5 -4.74 -18.53 -9.83
N GLU A 6 -5.68 -19.47 -9.92
CA GLU A 6 -5.49 -20.74 -10.62
C GLU A 6 -5.25 -20.54 -12.14
N SER A 7 -5.94 -19.59 -12.77
CA SER A 7 -5.71 -19.25 -14.18
C SER A 7 -4.40 -18.52 -14.45
N GLU A 8 -3.85 -17.80 -13.46
CA GLU A 8 -2.52 -17.15 -13.56
C GLU A 8 -1.37 -18.13 -13.29
N GLU A 9 -1.60 -19.25 -12.60
CA GLU A 9 -0.61 -20.33 -12.44
C GLU A 9 -0.23 -20.95 -13.80
N ASP A 10 -1.17 -21.04 -14.73
CA ASP A 10 -0.90 -21.43 -16.12
C ASP A 10 -0.06 -20.41 -16.89
N ASN A 11 0.06 -19.16 -16.40
CA ASN A 11 0.73 -18.03 -17.03
C ASN A 11 2.02 -17.56 -16.35
N SER A 12 2.75 -18.45 -15.64
CA SER A 12 4.13 -18.21 -15.12
C SER A 12 4.31 -17.52 -13.74
N ILE A 13 3.29 -17.24 -12.94
CA ILE A 13 3.48 -16.76 -11.57
C ILE A 13 3.14 -17.87 -10.57
N ASN A 14 4.13 -18.65 -10.16
CA ASN A 14 3.96 -19.62 -9.07
C ASN A 14 4.01 -18.90 -7.73
N LEU A 15 2.85 -18.72 -7.10
CA LEU A 15 2.73 -18.19 -5.75
C LEU A 15 2.80 -19.33 -4.72
N THR A 16 3.53 -19.11 -3.64
CA THR A 16 3.45 -19.99 -2.46
C THR A 16 2.08 -19.86 -1.79
N GLU A 17 1.69 -20.83 -0.96
CA GLU A 17 0.41 -20.78 -0.23
C GLU A 17 0.28 -19.50 0.62
N MET A 18 1.37 -19.05 1.28
CA MET A 18 1.36 -17.80 2.04
C MET A 18 1.18 -16.58 1.15
N GLN A 19 1.78 -16.56 -0.03
CA GLN A 19 1.60 -15.47 -0.99
C GLN A 19 0.18 -15.45 -1.54
N LYS A 20 -0.42 -16.61 -1.83
CA LYS A 20 -1.83 -16.73 -2.20
C LYS A 20 -2.74 -16.21 -1.09
N GLU A 21 -2.48 -16.59 0.16
CA GLU A 21 -3.22 -16.09 1.30
C GLU A 21 -3.13 -14.56 1.38
N ALA A 22 -1.92 -13.98 1.24
CA ALA A 22 -1.74 -12.53 1.26
C ALA A 22 -2.58 -11.82 0.20
N VAL A 23 -2.61 -12.34 -1.01
CA VAL A 23 -3.44 -11.82 -2.11
C VAL A 23 -4.94 -11.91 -1.77
N VAL A 24 -5.41 -13.08 -1.35
CA VAL A 24 -6.83 -13.32 -1.00
C VAL A 24 -7.26 -12.39 0.13
N GLN A 25 -6.48 -12.30 1.20
CA GLN A 25 -6.81 -11.45 2.35
C GLN A 25 -6.83 -9.97 1.98
N SER A 26 -5.95 -9.52 1.06
CA SER A 26 -5.94 -8.14 0.57
C SER A 26 -7.21 -7.79 -0.24
N ILE A 27 -7.80 -8.77 -0.89
CA ILE A 27 -9.05 -8.57 -1.64
C ILE A 27 -10.28 -8.62 -0.71
N LEU A 28 -10.26 -9.46 0.31
CA LEU A 28 -11.41 -9.66 1.20
C LEU A 28 -11.52 -8.58 2.29
N ASN A 29 -10.40 -8.18 2.89
CA ASN A 29 -10.42 -7.23 4.01
C ASN A 29 -10.38 -5.76 3.54
N GLY A 30 -10.85 -4.86 4.40
CA GLY A 30 -10.72 -3.41 4.21
C GLY A 30 -9.31 -2.91 4.45
N VAL A 31 -8.61 -3.52 5.42
CA VAL A 31 -7.21 -3.22 5.76
C VAL A 31 -6.43 -4.52 5.91
N THR A 32 -5.25 -4.59 5.30
CA THR A 32 -4.38 -5.76 5.38
C THR A 32 -2.93 -5.32 5.52
N VAL A 33 -2.17 -6.03 6.35
CA VAL A 33 -0.72 -5.87 6.48
C VAL A 33 -0.03 -7.08 5.89
N ILE A 34 0.96 -6.85 5.04
CA ILE A 34 1.85 -7.87 4.48
C ILE A 34 3.26 -7.51 4.93
N THR A 35 3.85 -8.35 5.75
CA THR A 35 5.21 -8.13 6.26
C THR A 35 6.11 -9.30 5.91
N GLY A 36 7.39 -9.03 5.72
CA GLY A 36 8.39 -10.05 5.42
C GLY A 36 9.72 -9.41 5.03
N GLY A 37 10.79 -10.14 5.20
CA GLY A 37 12.14 -9.70 4.89
C GLY A 37 12.40 -9.49 3.38
N PRO A 38 13.62 -9.11 3.02
CA PRO A 38 14.03 -9.02 1.62
C PRO A 38 13.89 -10.39 0.92
N GLY A 39 13.45 -10.38 -0.34
CA GLY A 39 13.35 -11.61 -1.15
C GLY A 39 12.14 -12.51 -0.86
N THR A 40 11.22 -12.14 0.04
CA THR A 40 10.01 -12.93 0.34
C THR A 40 8.92 -12.86 -0.73
N GLY A 41 9.17 -12.16 -1.83
CA GLY A 41 8.22 -12.05 -2.95
C GLY A 41 7.14 -10.99 -2.76
N LYS A 42 7.34 -9.99 -1.90
CA LYS A 42 6.37 -8.88 -1.71
C LYS A 42 5.96 -8.21 -3.02
N THR A 43 6.90 -8.00 -3.93
CA THR A 43 6.62 -7.43 -5.25
C THR A 43 5.70 -8.33 -6.09
N THR A 44 5.88 -9.63 -6.03
CA THR A 44 5.01 -10.61 -6.72
C THR A 44 3.59 -10.56 -6.17
N ILE A 45 3.44 -10.47 -4.84
CA ILE A 45 2.14 -10.30 -4.18
C ILE A 45 1.48 -8.99 -4.63
N ILE A 46 2.22 -7.88 -4.64
CA ILE A 46 1.71 -6.57 -5.10
C ILE A 46 1.20 -6.67 -6.55
N LEU A 47 1.98 -7.27 -7.46
CA LEU A 47 1.59 -7.48 -8.85
C LEU A 47 0.30 -8.30 -8.97
N SER A 48 0.18 -9.40 -8.23
CA SER A 48 -1.00 -10.24 -8.25
C SER A 48 -2.25 -9.50 -7.75
N ILE A 49 -2.10 -8.71 -6.67
CA ILE A 49 -3.18 -7.86 -6.15
C ILE A 49 -3.63 -6.84 -7.21
N ILE A 50 -2.69 -6.15 -7.85
CA ILE A 50 -2.98 -5.16 -8.90
C ILE A 50 -3.76 -5.80 -10.04
N LYS A 51 -3.28 -6.92 -10.58
CA LYS A 51 -3.92 -7.64 -11.69
C LYS A 51 -5.37 -8.04 -11.37
N ILE A 52 -5.62 -8.52 -10.15
CA ILE A 52 -6.98 -8.90 -9.71
C ILE A 52 -7.89 -7.68 -9.66
N PHE A 53 -7.45 -6.56 -9.08
CA PHE A 53 -8.24 -5.33 -9.06
C PHE A 53 -8.49 -4.79 -10.47
N GLU A 54 -7.49 -4.81 -11.36
CA GLU A 54 -7.61 -4.42 -12.76
C GLU A 54 -8.64 -5.30 -13.50
N ALA A 55 -8.60 -6.62 -13.28
CA ALA A 55 -9.58 -7.55 -13.85
C ALA A 55 -11.01 -7.30 -13.35
N MET A 56 -11.14 -6.73 -12.15
CA MET A 56 -12.43 -6.30 -11.58
C MET A 56 -12.83 -4.88 -12.00
N ASN A 57 -12.11 -4.23 -12.91
CA ASN A 57 -12.26 -2.81 -13.26
C ASN A 57 -12.19 -1.87 -12.05
N LYS A 58 -11.31 -2.18 -11.09
CA LYS A 58 -11.09 -1.40 -9.87
C LYS A 58 -9.78 -0.64 -9.96
N LYS A 59 -9.84 0.66 -9.66
CA LYS A 59 -8.66 1.54 -9.66
C LYS A 59 -7.83 1.32 -8.41
N VAL A 60 -6.55 1.02 -8.62
CA VAL A 60 -5.54 0.87 -7.56
C VAL A 60 -4.54 2.02 -7.66
N LEU A 61 -4.18 2.59 -6.52
CA LEU A 61 -3.07 3.53 -6.40
C LEU A 61 -1.91 2.87 -5.69
N LEU A 62 -0.70 3.16 -6.17
CA LEU A 62 0.54 2.67 -5.59
C LEU A 62 1.33 3.84 -5.00
N CYS A 63 1.81 3.69 -3.79
CA CYS A 63 2.66 4.71 -3.19
C CYS A 63 3.70 4.13 -2.23
N ALA A 64 4.67 4.99 -1.90
CA ALA A 64 5.72 4.70 -0.94
C ALA A 64 6.14 6.00 -0.23
N PRO A 65 6.80 5.92 0.94
CA PRO A 65 7.25 7.12 1.66
C PRO A 65 8.35 7.89 0.93
N THR A 66 9.17 7.23 0.12
CA THR A 66 10.32 7.85 -0.56
C THR A 66 10.25 7.74 -2.07
N GLY A 67 10.87 8.70 -2.79
CA GLY A 67 10.94 8.67 -4.25
C GLY A 67 11.69 7.45 -4.79
N ARG A 68 12.73 6.99 -4.10
CA ARG A 68 13.48 5.78 -4.47
C ARG A 68 12.59 4.53 -4.40
N ALA A 69 11.82 4.39 -3.34
CA ALA A 69 10.89 3.27 -3.18
C ALA A 69 9.77 3.32 -4.22
N ALA A 70 9.17 4.48 -4.46
CA ALA A 70 8.14 4.66 -5.49
C ALA A 70 8.68 4.31 -6.89
N LYS A 71 9.89 4.75 -7.24
CA LYS A 71 10.53 4.41 -8.51
C LYS A 71 10.74 2.89 -8.64
N ARG A 72 11.22 2.24 -7.59
CA ARG A 72 11.42 0.77 -7.57
C ARG A 72 10.12 0.01 -7.80
N ILE A 73 9.01 0.43 -7.18
CA ILE A 73 7.70 -0.17 -7.41
C ILE A 73 7.28 0.04 -8.88
N THR A 74 7.44 1.24 -9.41
CA THR A 74 7.10 1.53 -10.81
C THR A 74 7.87 0.62 -11.77
N GLU A 75 9.17 0.48 -11.57
CA GLU A 75 10.04 -0.36 -12.41
C GLU A 75 9.67 -1.84 -12.32
N SER A 76 9.35 -2.32 -11.11
CA SER A 76 9.05 -3.73 -10.88
C SER A 76 7.62 -4.15 -11.25
N THR A 77 6.67 -3.22 -11.20
CA THR A 77 5.25 -3.52 -11.48
C THR A 77 4.80 -3.06 -12.88
N GLY A 78 5.54 -2.15 -13.50
CA GLY A 78 5.12 -1.48 -14.73
C GLY A 78 3.93 -0.53 -14.52
N ARG A 79 3.60 -0.18 -13.27
CA ARG A 79 2.50 0.72 -12.90
C ARG A 79 3.05 1.93 -12.18
N GLU A 80 2.51 3.12 -12.48
CA GLU A 80 2.98 4.36 -11.84
C GLU A 80 2.76 4.31 -10.33
N ALA A 81 3.83 4.46 -9.56
CA ALA A 81 3.80 4.67 -8.12
C ALA A 81 4.31 6.08 -7.79
N LYS A 82 3.70 6.71 -6.80
CA LYS A 82 4.08 8.06 -6.34
C LYS A 82 4.55 8.02 -4.89
N THR A 83 5.28 9.04 -4.45
CA THR A 83 5.45 9.23 -3.01
C THR A 83 4.11 9.56 -2.37
N ILE A 84 3.92 9.21 -1.09
CA ILE A 84 2.69 9.56 -0.35
C ILE A 84 2.48 11.07 -0.41
N HIS A 85 3.52 11.88 -0.20
CA HIS A 85 3.44 13.35 -0.30
C HIS A 85 2.93 13.81 -1.67
N ARG A 86 3.47 13.25 -2.76
CA ARG A 86 3.04 13.60 -4.11
C ARG A 86 1.63 13.11 -4.43
N LEU A 87 1.24 11.95 -3.90
CA LEU A 87 -0.10 11.41 -4.05
C LEU A 87 -1.14 12.29 -3.32
N LEU A 88 -0.77 12.82 -2.15
CA LEU A 88 -1.59 13.73 -1.35
C LEU A 88 -1.50 15.19 -1.81
N GLU A 89 -0.77 15.47 -2.90
CA GLU A 89 -0.61 16.82 -3.45
C GLU A 89 -0.12 17.82 -2.38
N TYR A 90 0.98 17.45 -1.71
CA TYR A 90 1.62 18.29 -0.70
C TYR A 90 2.26 19.50 -1.35
N ALA A 91 1.71 20.68 -1.12
CA ALA A 91 2.10 21.94 -1.75
C ALA A 91 1.80 23.14 -0.83
N TYR A 92 2.24 24.32 -1.20
CA TYR A 92 1.83 25.55 -0.54
C TYR A 92 0.34 25.79 -0.75
N GLY A 93 -0.37 26.17 0.32
CA GLY A 93 -1.78 26.54 0.25
C GLY A 93 -1.99 27.78 -0.63
N GLU A 94 -3.14 27.88 -1.32
CA GLU A 94 -3.43 28.95 -2.27
C GLU A 94 -3.36 30.36 -1.64
N ASN A 95 -3.60 30.48 -0.33
CA ASN A 95 -3.61 31.76 0.41
C ASN A 95 -2.67 31.76 1.63
N ASP A 96 -1.82 30.77 1.78
CA ASP A 96 -0.99 30.57 2.95
C ASP A 96 0.44 30.22 2.56
N SER A 97 1.41 30.76 3.28
CA SER A 97 2.82 30.32 3.16
C SER A 97 3.07 28.93 3.79
N ASN A 98 2.04 28.27 4.29
CA ASN A 98 2.12 26.96 4.91
C ASN A 98 1.93 25.83 3.89
N LEU A 99 2.74 24.78 4.04
CA LEU A 99 2.61 23.56 3.29
C LEU A 99 1.41 22.74 3.80
N VAL A 100 0.52 22.36 2.91
CA VAL A 100 -0.69 21.60 3.21
C VAL A 100 -0.85 20.41 2.28
N PHE A 101 -1.63 19.42 2.71
CA PHE A 101 -2.06 18.30 1.88
C PHE A 101 -3.41 18.64 1.23
N ASN A 102 -3.43 18.79 -0.10
CA ASN A 102 -4.64 19.15 -0.85
C ASN A 102 -5.61 17.96 -0.98
N ARG A 103 -5.10 16.72 -0.89
CA ARG A 103 -5.93 15.51 -0.75
C ARG A 103 -6.17 15.24 0.73
N ASN A 104 -7.43 15.28 1.12
CA ASN A 104 -7.92 15.15 2.50
C ASN A 104 -9.38 14.69 2.51
N GLU A 105 -10.07 14.77 3.64
CA GLU A 105 -11.47 14.38 3.78
C GLU A 105 -12.45 15.16 2.89
N ASN A 106 -12.12 16.39 2.50
CA ASN A 106 -12.96 17.23 1.61
C ASN A 106 -12.63 16.97 0.12
N SER A 107 -11.42 16.51 -0.18
CA SER A 107 -10.95 16.18 -1.52
C SER A 107 -10.24 14.83 -1.53
N PRO A 108 -10.96 13.73 -1.30
CA PRO A 108 -10.35 12.42 -1.13
C PRO A 108 -9.78 11.86 -2.43
N LEU A 109 -8.88 10.90 -2.29
CA LEU A 109 -8.33 10.13 -3.40
C LEU A 109 -9.43 9.31 -4.06
N ASP A 110 -9.42 9.30 -5.40
CA ASP A 110 -10.38 8.52 -6.17
C ASP A 110 -9.76 7.16 -6.54
N CYS A 111 -9.95 6.18 -5.65
CA CYS A 111 -9.47 4.80 -5.84
C CYS A 111 -10.32 3.80 -5.07
N HIS A 112 -10.24 2.53 -5.47
CA HIS A 112 -10.88 1.41 -4.78
C HIS A 112 -9.92 0.72 -3.80
N ALA A 113 -8.64 0.77 -4.11
CA ALA A 113 -7.58 0.27 -3.24
C ALA A 113 -6.34 1.16 -3.32
N ILE A 114 -5.59 1.19 -2.24
CA ILE A 114 -4.27 1.81 -2.17
C ILE A 114 -3.29 0.80 -1.59
N ILE A 115 -2.14 0.66 -2.25
CA ILE A 115 -1.03 -0.16 -1.78
C ILE A 115 0.10 0.78 -1.37
N VAL A 116 0.51 0.67 -0.13
CA VAL A 116 1.62 1.44 0.46
C VAL A 116 2.78 0.47 0.71
N ASP A 117 3.86 0.62 -0.04
CA ASP A 117 5.08 -0.16 0.21
C ASP A 117 6.05 0.61 1.11
N GLU A 118 7.02 -0.09 1.67
CA GLU A 118 8.01 0.42 2.64
C GLU A 118 7.35 1.09 3.86
N MET A 119 6.28 0.46 4.38
CA MET A 119 5.49 0.99 5.50
C MET A 119 6.29 1.24 6.78
N SER A 120 7.42 0.56 6.98
CA SER A 120 8.33 0.81 8.12
C SER A 120 8.83 2.25 8.21
N MET A 121 8.90 2.95 7.07
CA MET A 121 9.37 4.34 6.97
C MET A 121 8.25 5.38 7.07
N VAL A 122 7.01 4.97 7.23
CA VAL A 122 5.85 5.90 7.34
C VAL A 122 5.66 6.29 8.80
N ASP A 123 5.72 7.59 9.08
CA ASP A 123 5.45 8.15 10.41
C ASP A 123 3.96 8.39 10.66
N ILE A 124 3.61 8.73 11.90
CA ILE A 124 2.22 8.89 12.33
C ILE A 124 1.52 10.07 11.64
N LEU A 125 2.24 11.16 11.36
CA LEU A 125 1.67 12.34 10.72
C LEU A 125 1.33 12.05 9.26
N LEU A 126 2.24 11.40 8.54
CA LEU A 126 2.04 11.03 7.14
C LEU A 126 0.91 10.00 7.02
N MET A 127 0.86 9.00 7.92
CA MET A 127 -0.23 8.04 7.96
C MET A 127 -1.58 8.69 8.25
N ASN A 128 -1.65 9.61 9.20
CA ASN A 128 -2.88 10.34 9.51
C ASN A 128 -3.40 11.10 8.29
N ASN A 129 -2.54 11.81 7.57
CA ASN A 129 -2.93 12.54 6.36
C ASN A 129 -3.36 11.59 5.22
N LEU A 130 -2.68 10.45 5.07
CA LEU A 130 -3.10 9.43 4.12
C LEU A 130 -4.50 8.91 4.44
N LEU A 131 -4.76 8.54 5.69
CA LEU A 131 -6.08 8.02 6.12
C LEU A 131 -7.20 9.04 5.90
N LYS A 132 -6.95 10.32 6.17
CA LYS A 132 -7.91 11.41 5.90
C LYS A 132 -8.28 11.53 4.42
N ALA A 133 -7.36 11.21 3.53
CA ALA A 133 -7.57 11.26 2.09
C ALA A 133 -8.25 10.01 1.51
N LEU A 134 -8.52 8.97 2.31
CA LEU A 134 -9.19 7.76 1.84
C LEU A 134 -10.70 7.88 1.97
N LYS A 135 -11.42 7.52 0.90
CA LYS A 135 -12.88 7.37 0.94
C LYS A 135 -13.25 6.15 1.79
N ARG A 136 -14.40 6.21 2.44
CA ARG A 136 -14.96 5.04 3.11
C ARG A 136 -15.15 3.89 2.11
N GLY A 137 -14.66 2.71 2.46
CA GLY A 137 -14.69 1.52 1.59
C GLY A 137 -13.47 1.36 0.70
N THR A 138 -12.54 2.32 0.64
CA THR A 138 -11.23 2.12 0.00
C THR A 138 -10.44 1.08 0.78
N LYS A 139 -9.87 0.11 0.09
CA LYS A 139 -9.00 -0.91 0.70
C LYS A 139 -7.59 -0.35 0.89
N LEU A 140 -7.04 -0.58 2.06
CA LEU A 140 -5.68 -0.18 2.42
C LEU A 140 -4.79 -1.42 2.60
N ILE A 141 -3.82 -1.58 1.73
CA ILE A 141 -2.85 -2.68 1.77
C ILE A 141 -1.49 -2.08 2.13
N MET A 142 -1.01 -2.43 3.29
CA MET A 142 0.26 -1.97 3.84
C MET A 142 1.30 -3.07 3.69
N VAL A 143 2.37 -2.77 2.95
CA VAL A 143 3.46 -3.71 2.69
C VAL A 143 4.75 -3.16 3.29
N GLY A 144 5.49 -3.98 4.00
CA GLY A 144 6.74 -3.54 4.60
C GLY A 144 7.49 -4.66 5.30
N ASP A 145 8.60 -4.30 5.87
CA ASP A 145 9.44 -5.19 6.66
C ASP A 145 9.53 -4.62 8.08
N VAL A 146 8.96 -5.33 9.04
CA VAL A 146 8.91 -4.89 10.44
C VAL A 146 10.28 -4.86 11.10
N ASP A 147 11.25 -5.61 10.55
CA ASP A 147 12.61 -5.70 11.07
C ASP A 147 13.55 -4.65 10.46
N GLN A 148 13.06 -3.86 9.49
CA GLN A 148 13.79 -2.70 8.95
C GLN A 148 13.75 -1.50 9.90
N LEU A 149 14.67 -0.55 9.65
CA LEU A 149 14.73 0.70 10.41
C LEU A 149 13.39 1.44 10.36
N PRO A 150 12.88 1.90 11.51
CA PRO A 150 11.66 2.67 11.58
C PRO A 150 11.82 4.05 10.90
N SER A 151 10.71 4.76 10.76
CA SER A 151 10.69 6.13 10.27
C SER A 151 11.56 7.06 11.14
N VAL A 152 12.09 8.11 10.53
CA VAL A 152 12.80 9.19 11.27
C VAL A 152 11.78 10.05 12.06
N GLY A 153 10.55 10.14 11.58
CA GLY A 153 9.44 10.81 12.26
C GLY A 153 8.87 10.00 13.43
N ALA A 154 8.00 10.63 14.20
CA ALA A 154 7.40 10.01 15.38
C ALA A 154 6.50 8.82 15.04
N GLY A 155 6.59 7.77 15.86
CA GLY A 155 5.75 6.58 15.78
C GLY A 155 6.38 5.43 14.97
N ASN A 156 5.95 4.21 15.28
CA ASN A 156 6.32 2.98 14.56
C ASN A 156 5.03 2.27 14.12
N ILE A 157 4.36 2.89 13.14
CA ILE A 157 3.01 2.50 12.71
C ILE A 157 2.91 1.02 12.35
N LEU A 158 3.84 0.51 11.54
CA LEU A 158 3.80 -0.88 11.09
C LEU A 158 3.90 -1.85 12.28
N SER A 159 4.87 -1.63 13.17
CA SER A 159 5.05 -2.45 14.36
C SER A 159 3.86 -2.37 15.32
N ASP A 160 3.33 -1.17 15.54
CA ASP A 160 2.22 -0.95 16.46
C ASP A 160 0.93 -1.59 15.94
N ILE A 161 0.64 -1.49 14.66
CA ILE A 161 -0.49 -2.18 14.01
C ILE A 161 -0.34 -3.70 14.15
N ILE A 162 0.83 -4.26 13.87
CA ILE A 162 1.08 -5.69 13.99
C ILE A 162 0.90 -6.16 15.43
N LYS A 163 1.44 -5.43 16.40
CA LYS A 163 1.32 -5.76 17.84
C LYS A 163 -0.09 -5.65 18.37
N SER A 164 -0.90 -4.78 17.80
CA SER A 164 -2.31 -4.61 18.22
C SER A 164 -3.17 -5.83 17.93
N ASN A 165 -2.76 -6.69 17.00
CA ASN A 165 -3.52 -7.86 16.51
C ASN A 165 -4.96 -7.54 16.06
N THR A 166 -5.26 -6.28 15.75
CA THR A 166 -6.60 -5.85 15.30
C THR A 166 -6.78 -5.91 13.79
N ILE A 167 -5.68 -5.92 13.04
CA ILE A 167 -5.67 -5.93 11.57
C ILE A 167 -5.06 -7.24 11.07
N ARG A 168 -5.67 -7.82 10.01
CA ARG A 168 -5.15 -9.03 9.39
C ARG A 168 -3.72 -8.80 8.90
N THR A 169 -2.80 -9.57 9.46
CA THR A 169 -1.37 -9.53 9.13
C THR A 169 -0.93 -10.88 8.57
N ILE A 170 -0.24 -10.86 7.44
CA ILE A 170 0.38 -12.02 6.79
C ILE A 170 1.90 -11.82 6.80
N ARG A 171 2.62 -12.85 7.22
CA ARG A 171 4.08 -12.83 7.38
C ARG A 171 4.75 -13.82 6.45
#